data_ad7fa4a3c96b5426cc846ee20627c6c1
#
_entry.id   ad7fa4a3c96b5426cc846ee20627c6c1
#
_cell.length_a   1.000
_cell.length_b   1.000
_cell.length_c   1.000
_cell.angle_alpha   90.00
_cell.angle_beta   90.00
_cell.angle_gamma   90.00
#
_symmetry.space_group_name_H-M   'P 1'
#
loop_
_entity.id
_entity.type
_entity.pdbx_description
1 polymer ?
#
loop_
_entity_poly.entity_id
_entity_poly.type
_entity_poly.pdbx_seq_one_letter_code
_entity_poly.pdbx_strand_id
1 'polypeptide(L)'
;GHTPFGHSGQDALNACMQDYGGFEHNLQSLRAVDILEERYAEFPGLNLTFETREGILKHCSLKNAAQLGDVGRRFIEKTQPTLDAQVANLAEESAYNNHDVDDGLRSGFIRVEQLREVRLFGAQYAEVLRRHPDIPERVRIHEIVRRMINYLVVDLVENSRRLLVDAGAGSVEDVRHAGRSLIGFSEPVRAESLELKRFLREQLYNHYRVRRMTRKAEVVVSDLFGVFMDDPRMLPPQYLDKLRAAPDDKAACARVVADYIAGMTDRYAIREHKRLHDPSELT
;
A
#
# COMPACT_ATOMS: atom_id res chain seq x y z
N GLY A 1 -0.82 1.91 -7.52
CA GLY A 1 0.49 2.55 -7.40
C GLY A 1 1.58 1.67 -6.81
N HIS A 2 1.23 0.55 -6.17
CA HIS A 2 2.24 -0.42 -5.77
C HIS A 2 2.84 -1.12 -6.99
N THR A 3 4.14 -1.35 -6.90
CA THR A 3 4.88 -2.21 -7.84
C THR A 3 4.47 -3.67 -7.70
N PRO A 4 4.80 -4.55 -8.66
CA PRO A 4 4.81 -5.98 -8.40
C PRO A 4 5.61 -6.28 -7.13
N PHE A 5 5.17 -7.28 -6.38
CA PHE A 5 5.74 -7.71 -5.08
C PHE A 5 5.63 -6.68 -3.93
N GLY A 6 4.72 -5.73 -4.01
CA GLY A 6 4.43 -4.77 -2.95
C GLY A 6 5.65 -3.94 -2.52
N HIS A 7 5.87 -3.82 -1.21
CA HIS A 7 6.98 -3.02 -0.67
C HIS A 7 8.38 -3.52 -1.10
N SER A 8 8.57 -4.84 -1.24
CA SER A 8 9.86 -5.38 -1.68
C SER A 8 10.20 -4.95 -3.11
N GLY A 9 9.21 -4.94 -4.00
CA GLY A 9 9.38 -4.44 -5.36
C GLY A 9 9.57 -2.93 -5.41
N GLN A 10 8.86 -2.18 -4.57
CA GLN A 10 9.08 -0.74 -4.43
C GLN A 10 10.51 -0.42 -4.00
N ASP A 11 11.02 -1.10 -2.98
CA ASP A 11 12.37 -0.84 -2.46
C ASP A 11 13.42 -1.13 -3.54
N ALA A 12 13.25 -2.22 -4.29
CA ALA A 12 14.10 -2.55 -5.41
C ALA A 12 14.04 -1.50 -6.52
N LEU A 13 12.83 -1.09 -6.93
CA LEU A 13 12.65 -0.08 -7.97
C LEU A 13 13.15 1.30 -7.52
N ASN A 14 12.96 1.66 -6.24
CA ASN A 14 13.51 2.88 -5.68
C ASN A 14 15.05 2.88 -5.69
N ALA A 15 15.68 1.74 -5.39
CA ALA A 15 17.13 1.60 -5.50
C ALA A 15 17.63 1.80 -6.94
N CYS A 16 16.94 1.20 -7.93
CA CYS A 16 17.24 1.40 -9.35
C CYS A 16 17.06 2.86 -9.80
N MET A 17 16.06 3.54 -9.25
CA MET A 17 15.71 4.92 -9.60
C MET A 17 16.50 5.99 -8.82
N GLN A 18 17.42 5.61 -7.95
CA GLN A 18 18.09 6.54 -7.04
C GLN A 18 18.74 7.74 -7.75
N ASP A 19 19.39 7.50 -8.88
CA ASP A 19 20.03 8.54 -9.68
C ASP A 19 19.06 9.31 -10.61
N TYR A 20 17.78 8.85 -10.68
CA TYR A 20 16.74 9.36 -11.57
C TYR A 20 15.55 9.98 -10.81
N GLY A 21 15.76 10.40 -9.56
CA GLY A 21 14.75 11.06 -8.74
C GLY A 21 13.98 10.16 -7.79
N GLY A 22 14.33 8.86 -7.74
CA GLY A 22 13.73 7.89 -6.83
C GLY A 22 12.36 7.36 -7.29
N PHE A 23 11.84 6.42 -6.52
CA PHE A 23 10.51 5.84 -6.69
C PHE A 23 9.81 5.69 -5.34
N GLU A 24 8.53 6.07 -5.28
CA GLU A 24 7.69 5.93 -4.08
C GLU A 24 6.24 5.67 -4.51
N HIS A 25 5.60 4.66 -3.91
CA HIS A 25 4.32 4.14 -4.38
C HIS A 25 3.15 5.13 -4.26
N ASN A 26 3.13 6.02 -3.26
CA ASN A 26 2.08 7.04 -3.16
C ASN A 26 2.20 8.08 -4.28
N LEU A 27 3.44 8.47 -4.62
CA LEU A 27 3.69 9.33 -5.79
C LEU A 27 3.31 8.62 -7.08
N GLN A 28 3.63 7.34 -7.20
CA GLN A 28 3.23 6.54 -8.36
C GLN A 28 1.73 6.36 -8.46
N SER A 29 1.02 6.20 -7.32
CA SER A 29 -0.44 6.15 -7.31
C SER A 29 -1.06 7.44 -7.82
N LEU A 30 -0.53 8.59 -7.36
CA LEU A 30 -0.98 9.89 -7.85
C LEU A 30 -0.67 10.05 -9.34
N ARG A 31 0.55 9.68 -9.77
CA ARG A 31 0.96 9.70 -11.18
C ARG A 31 0.07 8.81 -12.05
N ALA A 32 -0.32 7.64 -11.56
CA ALA A 32 -1.22 6.74 -12.29
C ALA A 32 -2.55 7.43 -12.59
N VAL A 33 -3.19 8.04 -11.59
CA VAL A 33 -4.50 8.67 -11.76
C VAL A 33 -4.46 10.04 -12.41
N ASP A 34 -3.34 10.77 -12.30
CA ASP A 34 -3.20 12.11 -12.88
C ASP A 34 -2.69 12.08 -14.33
N ILE A 35 -1.92 11.03 -14.73
CA ILE A 35 -1.18 11.05 -15.99
C ILE A 35 -1.29 9.74 -16.78
N LEU A 36 -1.13 8.56 -16.12
CA LEU A 36 -0.90 7.31 -16.83
C LEU A 36 -2.18 6.62 -17.31
N GLU A 37 -3.31 6.87 -16.65
CA GLU A 37 -4.61 6.35 -17.08
C GLU A 37 -5.08 7.09 -18.35
N GLU A 38 -5.24 6.34 -19.44
CA GLU A 38 -5.66 6.86 -20.74
C GLU A 38 -7.14 6.51 -20.97
N ARG A 39 -8.07 7.34 -20.44
CA ARG A 39 -9.52 7.12 -20.49
C ARG A 39 -10.28 8.18 -21.26
N TYR A 40 -9.76 9.39 -21.34
CA TYR A 40 -10.44 10.55 -21.87
C TYR A 40 -9.60 11.23 -22.95
N ALA A 41 -10.24 11.71 -24.01
CA ALA A 41 -9.56 12.36 -25.11
C ALA A 41 -9.13 13.81 -24.78
N GLU A 42 -9.85 14.45 -23.87
CA GLU A 42 -9.70 15.87 -23.57
C GLU A 42 -8.60 16.18 -22.56
N PHE A 43 -8.21 15.18 -21.75
CA PHE A 43 -7.20 15.37 -20.69
C PHE A 43 -6.49 14.06 -20.33
N PRO A 44 -5.25 14.12 -19.82
CA PRO A 44 -4.57 12.95 -19.28
C PRO A 44 -5.16 12.53 -17.94
N GLY A 45 -5.01 11.26 -17.57
CA GLY A 45 -5.46 10.74 -16.29
C GLY A 45 -6.97 10.68 -16.13
N LEU A 46 -7.43 10.73 -14.89
CA LEU A 46 -8.83 10.56 -14.51
C LEU A 46 -9.53 11.86 -14.11
N ASN A 47 -8.84 12.99 -14.07
CA ASN A 47 -9.36 14.28 -13.63
C ASN A 47 -10.11 14.23 -12.30
N LEU A 48 -9.48 13.63 -11.29
CA LEU A 48 -10.05 13.46 -9.95
C LEU A 48 -10.09 14.80 -9.19
N THR A 49 -11.04 14.90 -8.25
CA THR A 49 -11.10 16.05 -7.35
C THR A 49 -9.86 16.15 -6.46
N PHE A 50 -9.61 17.36 -5.94
CA PHE A 50 -8.50 17.60 -5.02
C PHE A 50 -8.53 16.65 -3.81
N GLU A 51 -9.68 16.46 -3.18
CA GLU A 51 -9.85 15.63 -1.99
C GLU A 51 -9.53 14.17 -2.27
N THR A 52 -9.93 13.65 -3.44
CA THR A 52 -9.62 12.28 -3.85
C THR A 52 -8.12 12.11 -4.06
N ARG A 53 -7.47 13.05 -4.74
CA ARG A 53 -6.01 13.05 -4.96
C ARG A 53 -5.24 13.17 -3.64
N GLU A 54 -5.72 14.01 -2.73
CA GLU A 54 -5.18 14.15 -1.37
C GLU A 54 -5.27 12.84 -0.58
N GLY A 55 -6.39 12.11 -0.71
CA GLY A 55 -6.59 10.82 -0.07
C GLY A 55 -5.69 9.71 -0.63
N ILE A 56 -5.36 9.76 -1.93
CA ILE A 56 -4.41 8.86 -2.58
C ILE A 56 -2.99 9.13 -2.05
N LEU A 57 -2.61 10.40 -1.90
CA LEU A 57 -1.30 10.81 -1.39
C LEU A 57 -1.27 10.78 0.14
N LYS A 58 -1.22 9.60 0.73
CA LYS A 58 -1.28 9.41 2.20
C LYS A 58 -0.07 9.96 2.93
N HIS A 59 1.12 9.67 2.42
CA HIS A 59 2.41 10.04 3.00
C HIS A 59 3.26 10.72 1.94
N CYS A 60 3.97 11.76 2.32
CA CYS A 60 4.86 12.48 1.42
C CYS A 60 6.01 13.14 2.20
N SER A 61 7.22 13.02 1.68
CA SER A 61 8.34 13.80 2.20
C SER A 61 8.20 15.28 1.86
N LEU A 62 8.75 16.17 2.67
CA LEU A 62 8.73 17.61 2.37
C LEU A 62 9.37 17.93 1.02
N LYS A 63 10.42 17.20 0.62
CA LYS A 63 11.07 17.32 -0.69
C LYS A 63 10.09 17.04 -1.83
N ASN A 64 9.34 15.96 -1.72
CA ASN A 64 8.36 15.56 -2.74
C ASN A 64 7.14 16.48 -2.71
N ALA A 65 6.68 16.88 -1.52
CA ALA A 65 5.54 17.78 -1.35
C ALA A 65 5.73 19.12 -2.07
N ALA A 66 6.96 19.67 -2.03
CA ALA A 66 7.29 20.90 -2.75
C ALA A 66 7.11 20.82 -4.28
N GLN A 67 7.11 19.61 -4.84
CA GLN A 67 6.96 19.37 -6.28
C GLN A 67 5.52 19.05 -6.70
N LEU A 68 4.60 18.83 -5.76
CA LEU A 68 3.24 18.36 -6.01
C LEU A 68 2.17 19.47 -6.00
N GLY A 69 2.61 20.74 -5.96
CA GLY A 69 1.68 21.89 -6.00
C GLY A 69 0.67 21.86 -4.85
N ASP A 70 -0.61 21.95 -5.19
CA ASP A 70 -1.73 22.04 -4.25
C ASP A 70 -1.86 20.79 -3.35
N VAL A 71 -1.73 19.59 -3.92
CA VAL A 71 -1.84 18.33 -3.17
C VAL A 71 -0.70 18.14 -2.17
N GLY A 72 0.48 18.71 -2.47
CA GLY A 72 1.63 18.69 -1.57
C GLY A 72 1.54 19.68 -0.41
N ARG A 73 0.73 20.75 -0.55
CA ARG A 73 0.69 21.89 0.39
C ARG A 73 0.45 21.49 1.83
N ARG A 74 -0.49 20.57 2.08
CA ARG A 74 -0.84 20.11 3.44
C ARG A 74 0.35 19.55 4.23
N PHE A 75 1.30 18.89 3.55
CA PHE A 75 2.50 18.35 4.20
C PHE A 75 3.48 19.44 4.62
N ILE A 76 3.53 20.53 3.84
CA ILE A 76 4.37 21.70 4.12
C ILE A 76 3.74 22.51 5.27
N GLU A 77 2.44 22.75 5.22
CA GLU A 77 1.67 23.51 6.21
C GLU A 77 1.30 22.66 7.44
N LYS A 78 1.54 21.34 7.39
CA LYS A 78 1.22 20.38 8.47
C LYS A 78 -0.27 20.36 8.82
N THR A 79 -1.15 20.59 7.85
CA THR A 79 -2.58 20.47 8.04
C THR A 79 -3.05 19.03 7.93
N GLN A 80 -4.24 18.72 8.49
CA GLN A 80 -4.83 17.39 8.40
C GLN A 80 -5.52 17.20 7.05
N PRO A 81 -5.52 15.97 6.51
CA PRO A 81 -6.33 15.64 5.35
C PRO A 81 -7.82 15.62 5.71
N THR A 82 -8.67 15.52 4.70
CA THR A 82 -10.12 15.34 4.88
C THR A 82 -10.45 14.11 5.72
N LEU A 83 -11.65 14.05 6.30
CA LEU A 83 -12.10 12.89 7.08
C LEU A 83 -12.08 11.60 6.25
N ASP A 84 -12.49 11.68 4.97
CA ASP A 84 -12.46 10.52 4.05
C ASP A 84 -11.05 9.96 3.90
N ALA A 85 -10.06 10.82 3.73
CA ALA A 85 -8.66 10.40 3.64
C ALA A 85 -8.14 9.80 4.94
N GLN A 86 -8.55 10.35 6.11
CA GLN A 86 -8.20 9.78 7.42
C GLN A 86 -8.83 8.41 7.61
N VAL A 87 -10.13 8.24 7.23
CA VAL A 87 -10.82 6.94 7.27
C VAL A 87 -10.13 5.92 6.36
N ALA A 88 -9.84 6.30 5.10
CA ALA A 88 -9.21 5.41 4.14
C ALA A 88 -7.87 4.86 4.65
N ASN A 89 -7.06 5.70 5.30
CA ASN A 89 -5.77 5.30 5.86
C ASN A 89 -5.91 4.22 6.96
N LEU A 90 -6.83 4.42 7.91
CA LEU A 90 -7.05 3.46 9.00
C LEU A 90 -7.80 2.20 8.57
N ALA A 91 -8.72 2.33 7.61
CA ALA A 91 -9.41 1.19 7.02
C ALA A 91 -8.43 0.26 6.30
N GLU A 92 -7.49 0.83 5.54
CA GLU A 92 -6.44 0.05 4.87
C GLU A 92 -5.53 -0.66 5.89
N GLU A 93 -5.04 0.04 6.91
CA GLU A 93 -4.21 -0.58 7.96
C GLU A 93 -4.94 -1.73 8.66
N SER A 94 -6.22 -1.52 8.99
CA SER A 94 -7.06 -2.55 9.60
C SER A 94 -7.26 -3.75 8.67
N ALA A 95 -7.55 -3.51 7.41
CA ALA A 95 -7.72 -4.56 6.41
C ALA A 95 -6.44 -5.39 6.27
N TYR A 96 -5.29 -4.74 6.08
CA TYR A 96 -3.99 -5.43 5.97
C TYR A 96 -3.72 -6.31 7.18
N ASN A 97 -3.79 -5.78 8.39
CA ASN A 97 -3.49 -6.56 9.60
C ASN A 97 -4.39 -7.80 9.74
N ASN A 98 -5.67 -7.67 9.44
CA ASN A 98 -6.61 -8.79 9.56
C ASN A 98 -6.46 -9.83 8.44
N HIS A 99 -6.20 -9.40 7.21
CA HIS A 99 -5.90 -10.30 6.10
C HIS A 99 -4.56 -11.02 6.29
N ASP A 100 -3.55 -10.35 6.84
CA ASP A 100 -2.27 -10.96 7.17
C ASP A 100 -2.38 -12.03 8.26
N VAL A 101 -3.31 -11.89 9.21
CA VAL A 101 -3.65 -12.95 10.17
C VAL A 101 -4.20 -14.18 9.43
N ASP A 102 -5.19 -14.01 8.54
CA ASP A 102 -5.78 -15.12 7.77
C ASP A 102 -4.74 -15.80 6.87
N ASP A 103 -3.98 -15.01 6.13
CA ASP A 103 -2.96 -15.53 5.21
C ASP A 103 -1.80 -16.20 5.95
N GLY A 104 -1.37 -15.63 7.08
CA GLY A 104 -0.32 -16.19 7.92
C GLY A 104 -0.70 -17.55 8.52
N LEU A 105 -1.95 -17.68 8.99
CA LEU A 105 -2.50 -18.95 9.48
C LEU A 105 -2.65 -19.96 8.33
N ARG A 106 -3.21 -19.54 7.20
CA ARG A 106 -3.44 -20.39 6.02
C ARG A 106 -2.13 -20.91 5.42
N SER A 107 -1.09 -20.08 5.39
CA SER A 107 0.24 -20.48 4.91
C SER A 107 1.05 -21.30 5.91
N GLY A 108 0.59 -21.39 7.16
CA GLY A 108 1.31 -22.06 8.25
C GLY A 108 2.56 -21.30 8.72
N PHE A 109 2.68 -20.02 8.41
CA PHE A 109 3.79 -19.17 8.88
C PHE A 109 3.61 -18.75 10.33
N ILE A 110 2.37 -18.57 10.76
CA ILE A 110 1.98 -18.35 12.14
C ILE A 110 0.97 -19.41 12.58
N ARG A 111 0.88 -19.65 13.89
CA ARG A 111 -0.02 -20.66 14.49
C ARG A 111 -1.04 -19.98 15.40
N VAL A 112 -2.20 -20.62 15.57
CA VAL A 112 -3.28 -20.16 16.43
C VAL A 112 -2.80 -19.96 17.88
N GLU A 113 -1.96 -20.87 18.39
CA GLU A 113 -1.42 -20.81 19.75
C GLU A 113 -0.61 -19.52 19.98
N GLN A 114 0.16 -19.08 18.99
CA GLN A 114 0.93 -17.83 19.07
C GLN A 114 0.00 -16.60 19.06
N LEU A 115 -1.02 -16.61 18.19
CA LEU A 115 -1.97 -15.50 18.09
C LEU A 115 -2.88 -15.36 19.31
N ARG A 116 -3.15 -16.45 20.04
CA ARG A 116 -3.98 -16.40 21.27
C ARG A 116 -3.39 -15.49 22.35
N GLU A 117 -2.07 -15.29 22.36
CA GLU A 117 -1.37 -14.38 23.26
C GLU A 117 -1.55 -12.90 22.87
N VAL A 118 -1.96 -12.62 21.63
CA VAL A 118 -2.25 -11.27 21.14
C VAL A 118 -3.67 -10.89 21.54
N ARG A 119 -3.83 -9.84 22.35
CA ARG A 119 -5.11 -9.47 22.99
C ARG A 119 -6.28 -9.39 22.02
N LEU A 120 -6.10 -8.70 20.88
CA LEU A 120 -7.16 -8.53 19.89
C LEU A 120 -7.65 -9.89 19.34
N PHE A 121 -6.76 -10.80 19.00
CA PHE A 121 -7.12 -12.13 18.51
C PHE A 121 -7.63 -13.03 19.64
N GLY A 122 -6.92 -13.07 20.78
CA GLY A 122 -7.23 -13.94 21.91
C GLY A 122 -8.62 -13.71 22.49
N ALA A 123 -9.05 -12.44 22.62
CA ALA A 123 -10.40 -12.09 23.07
C ALA A 123 -11.48 -12.62 22.11
N GLN A 124 -11.30 -12.46 20.80
CA GLN A 124 -12.26 -12.96 19.82
C GLN A 124 -12.24 -14.49 19.73
N TYR A 125 -11.05 -15.11 19.87
CA TYR A 125 -10.91 -16.56 19.94
C TYR A 125 -11.72 -17.15 21.10
N ALA A 126 -11.57 -16.61 22.31
CA ALA A 126 -12.32 -17.05 23.51
C ALA A 126 -13.84 -16.92 23.31
N GLU A 127 -14.28 -15.80 22.73
CA GLU A 127 -15.71 -15.57 22.49
C GLU A 127 -16.29 -16.50 21.43
N VAL A 128 -15.54 -16.80 20.37
CA VAL A 128 -15.98 -17.76 19.33
C VAL A 128 -16.09 -19.17 19.92
N LEU A 129 -15.11 -19.62 20.72
CA LEU A 129 -15.20 -20.92 21.41
C LEU A 129 -16.38 -21.01 22.36
N ARG A 130 -16.68 -19.93 23.09
CA ARG A 130 -17.83 -19.90 23.99
C ARG A 130 -19.17 -20.06 23.26
N ARG A 131 -19.29 -19.44 22.07
CA ARG A 131 -20.53 -19.45 21.26
C ARG A 131 -20.67 -20.72 20.42
N HIS A 132 -19.56 -21.20 19.92
CA HIS A 132 -19.49 -22.25 18.90
C HIS A 132 -18.35 -23.24 19.20
N PRO A 133 -18.44 -24.07 20.24
CA PRO A 133 -17.34 -24.94 20.67
C PRO A 133 -16.94 -25.98 19.60
N ASP A 134 -17.90 -26.48 18.82
CA ASP A 134 -17.72 -27.62 17.92
C ASP A 134 -17.59 -27.28 16.44
N ILE A 135 -17.33 -26.00 16.10
CA ILE A 135 -17.15 -25.62 14.69
C ILE A 135 -15.77 -26.02 14.15
N PRO A 136 -15.66 -26.38 12.86
CA PRO A 136 -14.40 -26.68 12.20
C PRO A 136 -13.39 -25.54 12.35
N GLU A 137 -12.11 -25.86 12.48
CA GLU A 137 -11.04 -24.88 12.69
C GLU A 137 -11.03 -23.76 11.64
N ARG A 138 -11.19 -24.12 10.35
CA ARG A 138 -11.25 -23.13 9.26
C ARG A 138 -12.40 -22.13 9.45
N VAL A 139 -13.58 -22.62 9.83
CA VAL A 139 -14.75 -21.74 10.09
C VAL A 139 -14.48 -20.88 11.31
N ARG A 140 -13.84 -21.44 12.33
CA ARG A 140 -13.43 -20.72 13.54
C ARG A 140 -12.50 -19.56 13.23
N ILE A 141 -11.48 -19.76 12.41
CA ILE A 141 -10.54 -18.69 11.99
C ILE A 141 -11.29 -17.58 11.28
N HIS A 142 -12.13 -17.89 10.30
CA HIS A 142 -12.92 -16.89 9.60
C HIS A 142 -13.86 -16.11 10.54
N GLU A 143 -14.50 -16.78 11.49
CA GLU A 143 -15.35 -16.14 12.46
C GLU A 143 -14.57 -15.19 13.38
N ILE A 144 -13.37 -15.58 13.81
CA ILE A 144 -12.48 -14.74 14.63
C ILE A 144 -12.07 -13.49 13.83
N VAL A 145 -11.57 -13.65 12.62
CA VAL A 145 -11.13 -12.52 11.79
C VAL A 145 -12.29 -11.56 11.50
N ARG A 146 -13.47 -12.08 11.15
CA ARG A 146 -14.67 -11.27 10.95
C ARG A 146 -15.03 -10.47 12.20
N ARG A 147 -14.92 -11.06 13.38
CA ARG A 147 -15.19 -10.38 14.65
C ARG A 147 -14.14 -9.36 15.01
N MET A 148 -12.86 -9.63 14.72
CA MET A 148 -11.79 -8.64 14.87
C MET A 148 -12.06 -7.39 14.03
N ILE A 149 -12.40 -7.58 12.75
CA ILE A 149 -12.74 -6.47 11.85
C ILE A 149 -13.93 -5.68 12.40
N ASN A 150 -15.02 -6.38 12.80
CA ASN A 150 -16.20 -5.71 13.35
C ASN A 150 -15.88 -4.92 14.62
N TYR A 151 -15.08 -5.47 15.52
CA TYR A 151 -14.65 -4.79 16.75
C TYR A 151 -13.87 -3.51 16.44
N LEU A 152 -12.91 -3.58 15.51
CA LEU A 152 -12.13 -2.42 15.08
C LEU A 152 -13.01 -1.35 14.42
N VAL A 153 -13.94 -1.75 13.55
CA VAL A 153 -14.84 -0.82 12.84
C VAL A 153 -15.79 -0.12 13.83
N VAL A 154 -16.37 -0.85 14.76
CA VAL A 154 -17.29 -0.26 15.76
C VAL A 154 -16.55 0.75 16.63
N ASP A 155 -15.39 0.38 17.18
CA ASP A 155 -14.58 1.31 17.98
C ASP A 155 -14.15 2.54 17.18
N LEU A 156 -13.67 2.34 15.94
CA LEU A 156 -13.27 3.44 15.05
C LEU A 156 -14.41 4.44 14.84
N VAL A 157 -15.63 3.96 14.57
CA VAL A 157 -16.80 4.83 14.36
C VAL A 157 -17.18 5.55 15.65
N GLU A 158 -17.26 4.85 16.76
CA GLU A 158 -17.68 5.42 18.04
C GLU A 158 -16.66 6.44 18.57
N ASN A 159 -15.37 6.11 18.52
CA ASN A 159 -14.33 7.01 18.99
C ASN A 159 -14.18 8.23 18.08
N SER A 160 -14.24 8.06 16.75
CA SER A 160 -14.16 9.18 15.80
C SER A 160 -15.34 10.15 15.96
N ARG A 161 -16.56 9.65 16.23
CA ARG A 161 -17.69 10.53 16.57
C ARG A 161 -17.41 11.39 17.81
N ARG A 162 -16.80 10.81 18.84
CA ARG A 162 -16.40 11.57 20.04
C ARG A 162 -15.35 12.63 19.70
N LEU A 163 -14.30 12.24 18.95
CA LEU A 163 -13.24 13.17 18.54
C LEU A 163 -13.77 14.36 17.73
N LEU A 164 -14.74 14.14 16.85
CA LEU A 164 -15.39 15.18 16.07
C LEU A 164 -16.20 16.14 16.94
N VAL A 165 -16.98 15.60 17.86
CA VAL A 165 -17.77 16.41 18.83
C VAL A 165 -16.85 17.22 19.72
N ASP A 166 -15.82 16.60 20.29
CA ASP A 166 -14.86 17.26 21.18
C ASP A 166 -14.07 18.37 20.48
N ALA A 167 -13.80 18.21 19.15
CA ALA A 167 -13.14 19.21 18.36
C ALA A 167 -14.07 20.36 17.90
N GLY A 168 -15.39 20.18 18.02
CA GLY A 168 -16.37 21.14 17.52
C GLY A 168 -16.27 21.37 16.00
N ALA A 169 -15.75 20.39 15.24
CA ALA A 169 -15.53 20.52 13.81
C ALA A 169 -16.85 20.53 13.05
N GLY A 170 -17.19 21.66 12.43
CA GLY A 170 -18.39 21.86 11.62
C GLY A 170 -18.10 22.04 10.13
N SER A 171 -16.85 22.10 9.73
CA SER A 171 -16.41 22.30 8.33
C SER A 171 -15.15 21.50 8.02
N VAL A 172 -14.86 21.37 6.73
CA VAL A 172 -13.59 20.77 6.26
C VAL A 172 -12.39 21.58 6.76
N GLU A 173 -12.52 22.88 6.84
CA GLU A 173 -11.47 23.78 7.31
C GLU A 173 -11.15 23.55 8.79
N ASP A 174 -12.16 23.32 9.62
CA ASP A 174 -11.96 22.95 11.03
C ASP A 174 -11.18 21.62 11.14
N VAL A 175 -11.50 20.65 10.29
CA VAL A 175 -10.78 19.37 10.22
C VAL A 175 -9.31 19.59 9.84
N ARG A 176 -9.04 20.43 8.82
CA ARG A 176 -7.69 20.73 8.37
C ARG A 176 -6.83 21.36 9.46
N HIS A 177 -7.41 22.21 10.27
CA HIS A 177 -6.72 22.95 11.33
C HIS A 177 -6.85 22.32 12.74
N ALA A 178 -7.43 21.14 12.87
CA ALA A 178 -7.61 20.47 14.16
C ALA A 178 -6.29 20.10 14.89
N GLY A 179 -5.14 20.21 14.24
CA GLY A 179 -3.82 19.89 14.80
C GLY A 179 -3.58 18.40 15.06
N ARG A 180 -4.62 17.57 14.93
CA ARG A 180 -4.59 16.11 15.12
C ARG A 180 -5.61 15.44 14.21
N SER A 181 -5.43 14.15 13.96
CA SER A 181 -6.46 13.34 13.29
C SER A 181 -7.75 13.30 14.14
N LEU A 182 -8.89 13.46 13.47
CA LEU A 182 -10.23 13.34 14.08
C LEU A 182 -10.88 11.97 13.82
N ILE A 183 -10.22 11.14 13.02
CA ILE A 183 -10.55 9.73 12.84
C ILE A 183 -9.50 8.91 13.57
N GLY A 184 -9.92 8.01 14.46
CA GLY A 184 -8.98 7.23 15.25
C GLY A 184 -9.65 6.20 16.15
N PHE A 185 -8.90 5.16 16.46
CA PHE A 185 -9.27 4.19 17.48
C PHE A 185 -9.21 4.80 18.88
N SER A 186 -10.00 4.27 19.82
CA SER A 186 -9.78 4.51 21.23
C SER A 186 -8.41 4.02 21.67
N GLU A 187 -7.84 4.61 22.73
CA GLU A 187 -6.50 4.25 23.19
C GLU A 187 -6.32 2.75 23.50
N PRO A 188 -7.30 2.05 24.15
CA PRO A 188 -7.19 0.60 24.32
C PRO A 188 -7.10 -0.17 23.01
N VAL A 189 -7.99 0.13 22.05
CA VAL A 189 -8.04 -0.58 20.76
C VAL A 189 -6.83 -0.25 19.92
N ARG A 190 -6.33 0.98 19.97
CA ARG A 190 -5.07 1.38 19.35
C ARG A 190 -3.89 0.57 19.89
N ALA A 191 -3.83 0.37 21.20
CA ALA A 191 -2.79 -0.44 21.82
C ALA A 191 -2.86 -1.92 21.40
N GLU A 192 -4.06 -2.50 21.29
CA GLU A 192 -4.28 -3.85 20.78
C GLU A 192 -3.89 -3.99 19.29
N SER A 193 -4.25 -3.01 18.48
CA SER A 193 -3.90 -2.97 17.06
C SER A 193 -2.36 -2.90 16.86
N LEU A 194 -1.68 -2.08 17.65
CA LEU A 194 -0.21 -1.99 17.63
C LEU A 194 0.47 -3.28 18.10
N GLU A 195 -0.12 -3.97 19.09
CA GLU A 195 0.37 -5.28 19.55
C GLU A 195 0.29 -6.32 18.43
N LEU A 196 -0.86 -6.41 17.74
CA LEU A 196 -1.02 -7.28 16.57
C LEU A 196 -0.02 -6.95 15.46
N LYS A 197 0.15 -5.67 15.13
CA LYS A 197 1.09 -5.20 14.11
C LYS A 197 2.54 -5.60 14.44
N ARG A 198 2.94 -5.49 15.71
CA ARG A 198 4.26 -5.94 16.19
C ARG A 198 4.42 -7.44 16.03
N PHE A 199 3.42 -8.21 16.47
CA PHE A 199 3.41 -9.67 16.31
C PHE A 199 3.57 -10.08 14.85
N LEU A 200 2.78 -9.51 13.92
CA LEU A 200 2.87 -9.81 12.49
C LEU A 200 4.25 -9.46 11.92
N ARG A 201 4.82 -8.34 12.34
CA ARG A 201 6.18 -7.95 11.93
C ARG A 201 7.22 -9.00 12.35
N GLU A 202 7.14 -9.47 13.58
CA GLU A 202 8.12 -10.41 14.15
C GLU A 202 7.94 -11.82 13.62
N GLN A 203 6.72 -12.32 13.55
CA GLN A 203 6.42 -13.71 13.26
C GLN A 203 6.14 -13.99 11.79
N LEU A 204 5.53 -13.05 11.06
CA LEU A 204 5.15 -13.23 9.66
C LEU A 204 6.15 -12.59 8.70
N TYR A 205 6.38 -11.27 8.78
CA TYR A 205 7.22 -10.59 7.79
C TYR A 205 8.69 -10.96 7.87
N ASN A 206 9.18 -11.31 9.07
CA ASN A 206 10.54 -11.82 9.26
C ASN A 206 10.68 -13.34 9.04
N HIS A 207 9.62 -14.03 8.68
CA HIS A 207 9.69 -15.46 8.40
C HIS A 207 10.64 -15.74 7.22
N TYR A 208 11.48 -16.78 7.33
CA TYR A 208 12.55 -17.04 6.35
C TYR A 208 12.05 -17.23 4.91
N ARG A 209 10.84 -17.79 4.72
CA ARG A 209 10.22 -17.97 3.39
C ARG A 209 9.81 -16.62 2.80
N VAL A 210 9.27 -15.72 3.62
CA VAL A 210 8.93 -14.35 3.20
C VAL A 210 10.20 -13.63 2.76
N ARG A 211 11.27 -13.68 3.57
CA ARG A 211 12.58 -13.08 3.22
C ARG A 211 13.16 -13.64 1.91
N ARG A 212 12.99 -14.94 1.65
CA ARG A 212 13.40 -15.54 0.36
C ARG A 212 12.58 -14.99 -0.81
N MET A 213 11.28 -14.78 -0.63
CA MET A 213 10.42 -14.17 -1.67
C MET A 213 10.78 -12.71 -1.90
N THR A 214 11.03 -11.94 -0.83
CA THR A 214 11.55 -10.56 -0.92
C THR A 214 12.82 -10.51 -1.77
N ARG A 215 13.80 -11.39 -1.50
CA ARG A 215 15.04 -11.44 -2.28
C ARG A 215 14.81 -11.76 -3.76
N LYS A 216 13.88 -12.68 -4.06
CA LYS A 216 13.52 -12.96 -5.46
C LYS A 216 12.86 -11.77 -6.14
N ALA A 217 11.96 -11.07 -5.44
CA ALA A 217 11.31 -9.88 -5.94
C ALA A 217 12.32 -8.78 -6.28
N GLU A 218 13.30 -8.54 -5.40
CA GLU A 218 14.41 -7.60 -5.64
C GLU A 218 15.17 -7.94 -6.93
N VAL A 219 15.53 -9.21 -7.13
CA VAL A 219 16.24 -9.66 -8.33
C VAL A 219 15.38 -9.41 -9.58
N VAL A 220 14.12 -9.87 -9.59
CA VAL A 220 13.24 -9.72 -10.74
C VAL A 220 13.07 -8.26 -11.14
N VAL A 221 12.81 -7.37 -10.18
CA VAL A 221 12.59 -5.94 -10.48
C VAL A 221 13.88 -5.27 -10.96
N SER A 222 15.01 -5.56 -10.30
CA SER A 222 16.29 -4.95 -10.70
C SER A 222 16.77 -5.42 -12.08
N ASP A 223 16.61 -6.70 -12.39
CA ASP A 223 16.98 -7.26 -13.69
C ASP A 223 16.10 -6.67 -14.81
N LEU A 224 14.77 -6.59 -14.59
CA LEU A 224 13.85 -5.97 -15.55
C LEU A 224 14.25 -4.50 -15.80
N PHE A 225 14.52 -3.74 -14.74
CA PHE A 225 14.92 -2.35 -14.86
C PHE A 225 16.23 -2.22 -15.65
N GLY A 226 17.24 -3.03 -15.33
CA GLY A 226 18.53 -3.03 -16.01
C GLY A 226 18.40 -3.32 -17.50
N VAL A 227 17.70 -4.39 -17.87
CA VAL A 227 17.49 -4.78 -19.28
C VAL A 227 16.82 -3.68 -20.10
N PHE A 228 15.75 -3.07 -19.57
CA PHE A 228 15.04 -2.00 -20.29
C PHE A 228 15.78 -0.66 -20.28
N MET A 229 16.67 -0.42 -19.34
CA MET A 229 17.57 0.74 -19.37
C MET A 229 18.73 0.55 -20.36
N ASP A 230 19.23 -0.68 -20.49
CA ASP A 230 20.32 -1.01 -21.43
C ASP A 230 19.84 -0.96 -22.89
N ASP A 231 18.65 -1.48 -23.16
CA ASP A 231 18.03 -1.37 -24.49
C ASP A 231 16.52 -1.06 -24.37
N PRO A 232 16.13 0.22 -24.35
CA PRO A 232 14.72 0.64 -24.28
C PRO A 232 13.86 0.14 -25.46
N ARG A 233 14.45 -0.31 -26.56
CA ARG A 233 13.71 -0.87 -27.72
C ARG A 233 13.03 -2.20 -27.39
N MET A 234 13.38 -2.82 -26.25
CA MET A 234 12.69 -4.00 -25.73
C MET A 234 11.35 -3.68 -25.03
N LEU A 235 11.05 -2.40 -24.78
CA LEU A 235 9.77 -1.98 -24.24
C LEU A 235 8.64 -2.15 -25.27
N PRO A 236 7.38 -2.40 -24.81
CA PRO A 236 6.22 -2.38 -25.71
C PRO A 236 6.06 -1.04 -26.44
N PRO A 237 5.50 -1.03 -27.68
CA PRO A 237 5.44 0.16 -28.53
C PRO A 237 4.87 1.41 -27.86
N GLN A 238 3.83 1.28 -27.04
CA GLN A 238 3.20 2.41 -26.36
C GLN A 238 4.14 3.12 -25.36
N TYR A 239 5.14 2.43 -24.82
CA TYR A 239 6.16 3.02 -23.95
C TYR A 239 7.28 3.65 -24.77
N LEU A 240 7.65 3.03 -25.91
CA LEU A 240 8.63 3.62 -26.84
C LEU A 240 8.15 4.97 -27.38
N ASP A 241 6.86 5.12 -27.66
CA ASP A 241 6.30 6.37 -28.15
C ASP A 241 6.49 7.50 -27.12
N LYS A 242 6.41 7.19 -25.81
CA LYS A 242 6.67 8.15 -24.74
C LYS A 242 8.14 8.62 -24.68
N LEU A 243 9.08 7.78 -25.14
CA LEU A 243 10.50 8.12 -25.17
C LEU A 243 10.90 8.98 -26.37
N ARG A 244 10.11 8.98 -27.46
CA ARG A 244 10.40 9.78 -28.67
C ARG A 244 10.44 11.29 -28.42
N ALA A 245 9.75 11.76 -27.37
CA ALA A 245 9.71 13.18 -27.01
C ALA A 245 11.04 13.69 -26.38
N ALA A 246 11.85 12.79 -25.80
CA ALA A 246 13.11 13.11 -25.13
C ALA A 246 14.09 11.92 -25.24
N PRO A 247 14.62 11.63 -26.46
CA PRO A 247 15.35 10.39 -26.73
C PRO A 247 16.69 10.28 -25.97
N ASP A 248 17.32 11.39 -25.63
CA ASP A 248 18.62 11.43 -24.94
C ASP A 248 18.50 11.67 -23.43
N ASP A 249 17.27 11.82 -22.90
CA ASP A 249 17.04 12.04 -21.47
C ASP A 249 16.95 10.71 -20.72
N LYS A 250 18.06 10.32 -20.08
CA LYS A 250 18.14 9.11 -19.27
C LYS A 250 17.16 9.12 -18.09
N ALA A 251 16.85 10.27 -17.50
CA ALA A 251 15.91 10.35 -16.39
C ALA A 251 14.47 10.14 -16.88
N ALA A 252 14.12 10.69 -18.04
CA ALA A 252 12.84 10.42 -18.69
C ALA A 252 12.72 8.94 -19.08
N CYS A 253 13.79 8.34 -19.63
CA CYS A 253 13.82 6.92 -19.93
C CYS A 253 13.60 6.06 -18.68
N ALA A 254 14.36 6.30 -17.62
CA ALA A 254 14.23 5.57 -16.36
C ALA A 254 12.80 5.69 -15.77
N ARG A 255 12.16 6.87 -15.91
CA ARG A 255 10.77 7.08 -15.46
C ARG A 255 9.78 6.25 -16.27
N VAL A 256 9.93 6.17 -17.60
CA VAL A 256 9.08 5.33 -18.45
C VAL A 256 9.26 3.85 -18.14
N VAL A 257 10.50 3.40 -17.93
CA VAL A 257 10.82 2.03 -17.51
C VAL A 257 10.17 1.72 -16.15
N ALA A 258 10.30 2.65 -15.19
CA ALA A 258 9.68 2.50 -13.87
C ALA A 258 8.15 2.45 -13.95
N ASP A 259 7.53 3.28 -14.79
CA ASP A 259 6.07 3.27 -15.02
C ASP A 259 5.61 1.92 -15.61
N TYR A 260 6.38 1.36 -16.56
CA TYR A 260 6.08 0.05 -17.14
C TYR A 260 6.17 -1.07 -16.10
N ILE A 261 7.26 -1.12 -15.33
CA ILE A 261 7.44 -2.13 -14.28
C ILE A 261 6.39 -1.98 -13.17
N ALA A 262 6.12 -0.75 -12.73
CA ALA A 262 5.12 -0.49 -11.70
C ALA A 262 3.69 -0.87 -12.13
N GLY A 263 3.40 -0.88 -13.43
CA GLY A 263 2.12 -1.33 -13.98
C GLY A 263 1.96 -2.85 -14.07
N MET A 264 2.99 -3.63 -13.77
CA MET A 264 2.93 -5.09 -13.85
C MET A 264 2.25 -5.70 -12.62
N THR A 265 1.55 -6.83 -12.82
CA THR A 265 1.25 -7.74 -11.72
C THR A 265 2.47 -8.61 -11.39
N ASP A 266 2.51 -9.21 -10.20
CA ASP A 266 3.60 -10.14 -9.80
C ASP A 266 3.81 -11.24 -10.86
N ARG A 267 2.72 -11.84 -11.33
CA ARG A 267 2.77 -12.92 -12.35
C ARG A 267 3.30 -12.42 -13.68
N TYR A 268 2.93 -11.21 -14.06
CA TYR A 268 3.42 -10.61 -15.30
C TYR A 268 4.91 -10.31 -15.20
N ALA A 269 5.36 -9.72 -14.11
CA ALA A 269 6.78 -9.42 -13.88
C ALA A 269 7.65 -10.69 -13.89
N ILE A 270 7.20 -11.77 -13.24
CA ILE A 270 7.91 -13.06 -13.27
C ILE A 270 7.98 -13.62 -14.70
N ARG A 271 6.88 -13.56 -15.45
CA ARG A 271 6.84 -14.04 -16.84
C ARG A 271 7.74 -13.20 -17.76
N GLU A 272 7.68 -11.89 -17.61
CA GLU A 272 8.50 -10.96 -18.40
C GLU A 272 9.99 -11.15 -18.12
N HIS A 273 10.36 -11.32 -16.85
CA HIS A 273 11.73 -11.66 -16.47
C HIS A 273 12.19 -12.97 -17.11
N LYS A 274 11.34 -14.01 -17.13
CA LYS A 274 11.66 -15.26 -17.82
C LYS A 274 11.85 -15.07 -19.32
N ARG A 275 10.95 -14.35 -19.99
CA ARG A 275 11.05 -14.09 -21.44
C ARG A 275 12.34 -13.40 -21.83
N LEU A 276 12.87 -12.55 -20.96
CA LEU A 276 14.10 -11.80 -21.22
C LEU A 276 15.38 -12.60 -20.89
N HIS A 277 15.29 -13.59 -20.00
CA HIS A 277 16.47 -14.28 -19.46
C HIS A 277 16.51 -15.79 -19.77
N ASP A 278 15.39 -16.42 -20.07
CA ASP A 278 15.32 -17.85 -20.37
C ASP A 278 15.17 -18.08 -21.89
N PRO A 279 16.21 -18.57 -22.58
CA PRO A 279 16.15 -18.78 -24.03
C PRO A 279 15.14 -19.86 -24.46
N SER A 280 14.57 -20.61 -23.54
CA SER A 280 13.51 -21.58 -23.83
C SER A 280 12.09 -20.96 -23.84
N GLU A 281 11.93 -19.75 -23.32
CA GLU A 281 10.66 -19.01 -23.33
C GLU A 281 10.53 -18.17 -24.61
N LEU A 282 9.32 -18.20 -25.21
CA LEU A 282 9.03 -17.38 -26.39
C LEU A 282 8.67 -15.94 -25.95
N THR A 283 9.23 -14.97 -26.65
CA THR A 283 8.98 -13.53 -26.44
C THR A 283 7.63 -13.08 -27.00
#